data_193b84140afdffec1877367c8b8ffd11
#
_entry.id   193b84140afdffec1877367c8b8ffd11
#
_cell.length_a   1.000
_cell.length_b   1.000
_cell.length_c   1.000
_cell.angle_alpha   90.00
_cell.angle_beta   90.00
_cell.angle_gamma   90.00
#
_symmetry.space_group_name_H-M   'P 1'
#
loop_
_entity.id
_entity.type
_entity.pdbx_description
1 polymer ?
#
loop_
_entity_poly.entity_id
_entity_poly.type
_entity_poly.pdbx_seq_one_letter_code
_entity_poly.pdbx_strand_id
1 'polypeptide(L)'
;MEVLEAVKASRSVSKFKSIPIGDDKIQALANAMRMAPSAENLQPWKLIVVSDEDLKRKLSGAVMNGRGLPNAPIVLVACAKLDEATATVGGYMNSYPVDVGMAISYLNLAAVNQGLGTNWVFSFNEEKVREALRIPEGAAHVVALTPLGVPEAPDPPEGRKHTGELLSFNGYE
;
A
#
# COMPACT_ATOMS: atom_id res chain seq x y z
N MET A 1 4.22 -11.00 16.96
CA MET A 1 5.46 -10.23 16.70
C MET A 1 5.33 -8.87 17.36
N GLU A 2 6.36 -8.42 18.04
CA GLU A 2 6.40 -7.07 18.60
C GLU A 2 6.44 -6.00 17.50
N VAL A 3 5.89 -4.79 17.77
CA VAL A 3 5.77 -3.72 16.75
C VAL A 3 7.13 -3.36 16.14
N LEU A 4 8.16 -3.18 16.97
CA LEU A 4 9.50 -2.84 16.48
C LEU A 4 10.14 -3.94 15.64
N GLU A 5 9.82 -5.19 15.92
CA GLU A 5 10.26 -6.32 15.10
C GLU A 5 9.59 -6.30 13.73
N ALA A 6 8.28 -6.02 13.66
CA ALA A 6 7.57 -5.88 12.39
C ALA A 6 8.14 -4.72 11.55
N VAL A 7 8.41 -3.57 12.18
CA VAL A 7 9.05 -2.42 11.52
C VAL A 7 10.43 -2.80 10.97
N LYS A 8 11.27 -3.47 11.77
CA LYS A 8 12.61 -3.91 11.36
C LYS A 8 12.58 -4.99 10.28
N ALA A 9 11.56 -5.85 10.27
CA ALA A 9 11.39 -6.94 9.29
C ALA A 9 10.74 -6.46 7.98
N SER A 10 10.07 -5.30 7.98
CA SER A 10 9.42 -4.75 6.79
C SER A 10 10.44 -4.50 5.67
N ARG A 11 10.18 -5.10 4.50
CA ARG A 11 11.01 -5.01 3.29
C ARG A 11 10.11 -4.95 2.06
N SER A 12 10.62 -4.33 0.99
CA SER A 12 10.05 -4.50 -0.34
C SER A 12 10.30 -5.93 -0.82
N VAL A 13 9.27 -6.64 -1.25
CA VAL A 13 9.37 -8.03 -1.71
C VAL A 13 9.07 -8.08 -3.20
N SER A 14 10.00 -8.65 -3.97
CA SER A 14 9.90 -8.73 -5.44
C SER A 14 9.62 -10.13 -5.98
N LYS A 15 9.76 -11.17 -5.14
CA LYS A 15 9.53 -12.57 -5.52
C LYS A 15 8.64 -13.28 -4.51
N PHE A 16 7.62 -13.93 -5.02
CA PHE A 16 6.58 -14.57 -4.22
C PHE A 16 6.42 -16.04 -4.57
N LYS A 17 6.15 -16.85 -3.55
CA LYS A 17 5.75 -18.24 -3.72
C LYS A 17 4.33 -18.28 -4.30
N SER A 18 4.05 -19.27 -5.16
CA SER A 18 2.72 -19.53 -5.69
C SER A 18 1.81 -20.21 -4.64
N ILE A 19 1.64 -19.55 -3.50
CA ILE A 19 0.81 -20.04 -2.39
C ILE A 19 -0.42 -19.13 -2.31
N PRO A 20 -1.63 -19.67 -2.40
CA PRO A 20 -2.86 -18.88 -2.23
C PRO A 20 -2.90 -18.20 -0.86
N ILE A 21 -3.46 -17.00 -0.83
CA ILE A 21 -3.69 -16.25 0.40
C ILE A 21 -5.16 -16.41 0.79
N GLY A 22 -5.41 -16.92 1.98
CA GLY A 22 -6.77 -17.12 2.48
C GLY A 22 -7.47 -15.80 2.80
N ASP A 23 -8.80 -15.82 2.70
CA ASP A 23 -9.65 -14.66 2.96
C ASP A 23 -9.49 -14.13 4.42
N ASP A 24 -9.23 -15.01 5.36
CA ASP A 24 -8.95 -14.67 6.76
C ASP A 24 -7.76 -13.71 6.89
N LYS A 25 -6.68 -13.96 6.15
CA LYS A 25 -5.52 -13.07 6.10
C LYS A 25 -5.86 -11.74 5.46
N ILE A 26 -6.59 -11.75 4.34
CA ILE A 26 -7.03 -10.51 3.67
C ILE A 26 -7.89 -9.67 4.61
N GLN A 27 -8.84 -10.29 5.31
CA GLN A 27 -9.68 -9.60 6.30
C GLN A 27 -8.84 -9.02 7.46
N ALA A 28 -7.83 -9.73 7.93
CA ALA A 28 -6.94 -9.24 8.97
C ALA A 28 -6.13 -8.01 8.49
N LEU A 29 -5.67 -7.99 7.23
CA LEU A 29 -4.99 -6.83 6.64
C LEU A 29 -5.94 -5.63 6.51
N ALA A 30 -7.16 -5.84 6.03
CA ALA A 30 -8.18 -4.80 5.93
C ALA A 30 -8.56 -4.25 7.33
N ASN A 31 -8.64 -5.12 8.34
CA ASN A 31 -8.87 -4.72 9.72
C ASN A 31 -7.72 -3.87 10.29
N ALA A 32 -6.48 -4.19 9.97
CA ALA A 32 -5.34 -3.35 10.36
C ALA A 32 -5.41 -1.98 9.65
N MET A 33 -5.65 -1.98 8.33
CA MET A 33 -5.77 -0.76 7.53
C MET A 33 -6.81 0.21 8.09
N ARG A 34 -8.00 -0.28 8.46
CA ARG A 34 -9.09 0.54 8.99
C ARG A 34 -8.81 1.16 10.36
N MET A 35 -7.79 0.67 11.09
CA MET A 35 -7.38 1.22 12.40
C MET A 35 -6.40 2.37 12.27
N ALA A 36 -5.96 2.71 11.06
CA ALA A 36 -5.08 3.84 10.84
C ALA A 36 -5.78 5.17 11.18
N PRO A 37 -5.05 6.18 11.66
CA PRO A 37 -5.60 7.52 11.81
C PRO A 37 -5.83 8.17 10.44
N SER A 38 -6.76 9.12 10.38
CA SER A 38 -7.01 9.98 9.22
C SER A 38 -7.41 11.37 9.66
N ALA A 39 -7.28 12.36 8.78
CA ALA A 39 -7.74 13.72 9.04
C ALA A 39 -9.24 13.71 9.38
N GLU A 40 -9.61 14.35 10.48
CA GLU A 40 -10.98 14.39 10.99
C GLU A 40 -11.66 13.01 11.18
N ASN A 41 -10.85 11.93 11.17
CA ASN A 41 -11.32 10.54 11.23
C ASN A 41 -12.25 10.15 10.06
N LEU A 42 -12.05 10.76 8.88
CA LEU A 42 -12.91 10.55 7.71
C LEU A 42 -12.66 9.22 6.98
N GLN A 43 -11.48 8.60 7.14
CA GLN A 43 -11.16 7.26 6.64
C GLN A 43 -11.44 7.10 5.13
N PRO A 44 -10.89 7.98 4.26
CA PRO A 44 -11.29 8.09 2.84
C PRO A 44 -10.74 6.98 1.95
N TRP A 45 -10.35 5.86 2.49
CA TRP A 45 -9.70 4.78 1.76
C TRP A 45 -10.64 3.67 1.34
N LYS A 46 -10.32 3.05 0.22
CA LYS A 46 -10.89 1.79 -0.25
C LYS A 46 -9.76 0.87 -0.71
N LEU A 47 -9.82 -0.38 -0.30
CA LEU A 47 -8.89 -1.42 -0.75
C LEU A 47 -9.59 -2.33 -1.76
N ILE A 48 -9.00 -2.47 -2.95
CA ILE A 48 -9.45 -3.44 -3.96
C ILE A 48 -8.47 -4.61 -3.94
N VAL A 49 -9.00 -5.82 -3.83
CA VAL A 49 -8.24 -7.07 -3.84
C VAL A 49 -8.39 -7.74 -5.19
N VAL A 50 -7.30 -7.96 -5.89
CA VAL A 50 -7.29 -8.52 -7.24
C VAL A 50 -6.56 -9.86 -7.24
N SER A 51 -7.30 -10.95 -7.46
CA SER A 51 -6.78 -12.32 -7.62
C SER A 51 -6.92 -12.85 -9.04
N ASP A 52 -7.71 -12.20 -9.88
CA ASP A 52 -7.92 -12.56 -11.28
C ASP A 52 -6.65 -12.32 -12.10
N GLU A 53 -6.21 -13.34 -12.84
CA GLU A 53 -4.95 -13.32 -13.59
C GLU A 53 -4.94 -12.30 -14.74
N ASP A 54 -6.08 -12.12 -15.42
CA ASP A 54 -6.19 -11.16 -16.53
C ASP A 54 -6.14 -9.73 -16.01
N LEU A 55 -6.80 -9.46 -14.89
CA LEU A 55 -6.74 -8.17 -14.22
C LEU A 55 -5.32 -7.90 -13.69
N LYS A 56 -4.66 -8.86 -13.05
CA LYS A 56 -3.27 -8.70 -12.59
C LYS A 56 -2.31 -8.37 -13.74
N ARG A 57 -2.48 -9.02 -14.91
CA ARG A 57 -1.68 -8.69 -16.12
C ARG A 57 -1.94 -7.27 -16.61
N LYS A 58 -3.19 -6.82 -16.65
CA LYS A 58 -3.55 -5.43 -17.02
C LYS A 58 -2.94 -4.43 -16.06
N LEU A 59 -3.05 -4.67 -14.75
CA LEU A 59 -2.43 -3.82 -13.73
C LEU A 59 -0.91 -3.77 -13.86
N SER A 60 -0.28 -4.91 -14.13
CA SER A 60 1.16 -4.98 -14.37
C SER A 60 1.59 -4.15 -15.60
N GLY A 61 0.78 -4.12 -16.65
CA GLY A 61 1.00 -3.28 -17.83
C GLY A 61 0.77 -1.77 -17.61
N ALA A 62 0.14 -1.41 -16.51
CA ALA A 62 -0.09 -0.02 -16.13
C ALA A 62 1.05 0.57 -15.27
N VAL A 63 1.93 -0.26 -14.70
CA VAL A 63 3.03 0.20 -13.83
C VAL A 63 4.35 0.32 -14.59
N MET A 64 5.10 1.37 -14.28
CA MET A 64 6.37 1.65 -14.96
C MET A 64 7.53 0.77 -14.48
N ASN A 65 7.55 0.35 -13.22
CA ASN A 65 8.60 -0.48 -12.59
C ASN A 65 8.00 -1.46 -11.56
N GLY A 66 6.89 -2.11 -11.91
CA GLY A 66 6.15 -2.98 -10.99
C GLY A 66 6.81 -4.34 -10.74
N ARG A 67 7.93 -4.35 -10.03
CA ARG A 67 8.59 -5.60 -9.61
C ARG A 67 7.63 -6.43 -8.74
N GLY A 68 7.46 -7.68 -9.12
CA GLY A 68 6.67 -8.65 -8.37
C GLY A 68 5.17 -8.68 -8.65
N LEU A 69 4.56 -7.64 -9.28
CA LEU A 69 3.11 -7.64 -9.55
C LEU A 69 2.65 -8.86 -10.38
N PRO A 70 3.34 -9.26 -11.49
CA PRO A 70 2.86 -10.36 -12.32
C PRO A 70 2.85 -11.71 -11.62
N ASN A 71 3.76 -11.92 -10.65
CA ASN A 71 4.01 -13.22 -10.04
C ASN A 71 3.40 -13.35 -8.63
N ALA A 72 2.76 -12.32 -8.15
CA ALA A 72 2.10 -12.37 -6.85
C ALA A 72 0.72 -13.07 -6.94
N PRO A 73 0.33 -13.85 -5.93
CA PRO A 73 -1.01 -14.45 -5.90
C PRO A 73 -2.13 -13.40 -5.85
N ILE A 74 -1.85 -12.24 -5.25
CA ILE A 74 -2.81 -11.14 -5.12
C ILE A 74 -2.12 -9.81 -5.44
N VAL A 75 -2.86 -8.89 -6.05
CA VAL A 75 -2.52 -7.47 -6.11
C VAL A 75 -3.54 -6.68 -5.30
N LEU A 76 -3.06 -5.86 -4.39
CA LEU A 76 -3.87 -4.90 -3.66
C LEU A 76 -3.77 -3.52 -4.32
N VAL A 77 -4.90 -2.83 -4.44
CA VAL A 77 -4.97 -1.48 -4.98
C VAL A 77 -5.61 -0.58 -3.93
N ALA A 78 -4.84 0.36 -3.41
CA ALA A 78 -5.30 1.34 -2.44
C ALA A 78 -5.83 2.58 -3.16
N CYS A 79 -7.10 2.88 -2.92
CA CYS A 79 -7.80 4.01 -3.51
C CYS A 79 -8.23 5.01 -2.43
N ALA A 80 -8.40 6.26 -2.83
CA ALA A 80 -8.95 7.34 -2.02
C ALA A 80 -10.27 7.83 -2.60
N LYS A 81 -11.31 7.96 -1.78
CA LYS A 81 -12.56 8.64 -2.10
C LYS A 81 -12.41 10.11 -1.74
N LEU A 82 -12.45 10.98 -2.73
CA LEU A 82 -12.14 12.40 -2.54
C LEU A 82 -13.21 13.15 -1.77
N ASP A 83 -14.46 12.77 -1.91
CA ASP A 83 -15.62 13.30 -1.21
C ASP A 83 -15.65 12.95 0.28
N GLU A 84 -14.87 11.94 0.68
CA GLU A 84 -14.69 11.52 2.07
C GLU A 84 -13.37 12.03 2.68
N ALA A 85 -12.61 12.88 1.99
CA ALA A 85 -11.32 13.39 2.45
C ALA A 85 -11.39 14.87 2.84
N THR A 86 -10.57 15.29 3.82
CA THR A 86 -10.46 16.70 4.19
C THR A 86 -9.85 17.48 3.02
N ALA A 87 -10.59 18.48 2.56
CA ALA A 87 -10.26 19.22 1.34
C ALA A 87 -8.90 19.92 1.41
N THR A 88 -8.55 20.45 2.60
CA THR A 88 -7.30 21.21 2.76
C THR A 88 -6.66 20.93 4.12
N VAL A 89 -5.47 20.33 4.09
CA VAL A 89 -4.58 20.18 5.24
C VAL A 89 -3.31 20.99 5.02
N GLY A 90 -2.72 21.53 6.07
CA GLY A 90 -1.53 22.40 5.99
C GLY A 90 -1.74 23.66 5.13
N GLY A 91 -2.96 24.01 4.76
CA GLY A 91 -3.31 25.14 3.93
C GLY A 91 -3.08 24.96 2.41
N TYR A 92 -2.64 23.78 1.94
CA TYR A 92 -2.24 23.61 0.52
C TYR A 92 -2.58 22.27 -0.14
N MET A 93 -2.95 21.21 0.59
CA MET A 93 -3.18 19.90 -0.03
C MET A 93 -4.42 19.19 0.54
N ASN A 94 -5.02 18.31 -0.26
CA ASN A 94 -6.04 17.39 0.22
C ASN A 94 -5.41 16.32 1.14
N SER A 95 -6.16 15.83 2.13
CA SER A 95 -5.65 14.86 3.10
C SER A 95 -5.41 13.45 2.55
N TYR A 96 -6.08 13.06 1.46
CA TYR A 96 -6.12 11.67 1.01
C TYR A 96 -4.74 11.01 0.78
N PRO A 97 -3.70 11.70 0.27
CA PRO A 97 -2.41 11.04 0.08
C PRO A 97 -1.76 10.65 1.43
N VAL A 98 -1.94 11.51 2.45
CA VAL A 98 -1.44 11.26 3.81
C VAL A 98 -2.27 10.17 4.47
N ASP A 99 -3.60 10.28 4.44
CA ASP A 99 -4.52 9.33 5.06
C ASP A 99 -4.32 7.90 4.51
N VAL A 100 -4.31 7.76 3.18
CA VAL A 100 -4.08 6.45 2.55
C VAL A 100 -2.65 5.95 2.81
N GLY A 101 -1.65 6.84 2.84
CA GLY A 101 -0.27 6.50 3.20
C GLY A 101 -0.16 5.91 4.61
N MET A 102 -0.86 6.48 5.59
CA MET A 102 -0.95 5.92 6.94
C MET A 102 -1.66 4.56 6.93
N ALA A 103 -2.78 4.45 6.23
CA ALA A 103 -3.56 3.21 6.15
C ALA A 103 -2.78 2.04 5.53
N ILE A 104 -2.05 2.27 4.42
CA ILE A 104 -1.20 1.24 3.81
C ILE A 104 0.00 0.87 4.69
N SER A 105 0.50 1.78 5.52
CA SER A 105 1.58 1.47 6.47
C SER A 105 1.12 0.49 7.55
N TYR A 106 -0.09 0.66 8.09
CA TYR A 106 -0.70 -0.28 9.02
C TYR A 106 -0.93 -1.66 8.39
N LEU A 107 -1.48 -1.68 7.16
CA LEU A 107 -1.64 -2.90 6.38
C LEU A 107 -0.30 -3.62 6.17
N ASN A 108 0.74 -2.89 5.81
CA ASN A 108 2.07 -3.45 5.55
C ASN A 108 2.65 -4.13 6.81
N LEU A 109 2.57 -3.49 7.97
CA LEU A 109 3.04 -4.08 9.23
C LEU A 109 2.24 -5.34 9.60
N ALA A 110 0.92 -5.33 9.36
CA ALA A 110 0.08 -6.51 9.56
C ALA A 110 0.44 -7.64 8.59
N ALA A 111 0.79 -7.32 7.33
CA ALA A 111 1.26 -8.32 6.36
C ALA A 111 2.57 -8.98 6.85
N VAL A 112 3.54 -8.19 7.27
CA VAL A 112 4.80 -8.68 7.84
C VAL A 112 4.56 -9.60 9.04
N ASN A 113 3.66 -9.20 9.95
CA ASN A 113 3.31 -10.01 11.12
C ASN A 113 2.68 -11.38 10.76
N GLN A 114 2.07 -11.48 9.58
CA GLN A 114 1.48 -12.72 9.05
C GLN A 114 2.42 -13.51 8.13
N GLY A 115 3.69 -13.10 8.00
CA GLY A 115 4.68 -13.72 7.11
C GLY A 115 4.42 -13.43 5.63
N LEU A 116 3.66 -12.35 5.33
CA LEU A 116 3.41 -11.89 3.98
C LEU A 116 4.33 -10.72 3.63
N GLY A 117 4.60 -10.57 2.34
CA GLY A 117 5.38 -9.46 1.78
C GLY A 117 4.57 -8.59 0.85
N THR A 118 4.98 -7.34 0.74
CA THR A 118 4.42 -6.32 -0.14
C THR A 118 5.55 -5.57 -0.86
N ASN A 119 5.20 -4.84 -1.92
CA ASN A 119 6.10 -3.92 -2.60
C ASN A 119 5.28 -2.75 -3.17
N TRP A 120 5.10 -1.70 -2.40
CA TRP A 120 4.24 -0.59 -2.78
C TRP A 120 4.78 0.18 -3.99
N VAL A 121 3.97 0.30 -5.02
CA VAL A 121 4.25 0.97 -6.28
C VAL A 121 3.38 2.21 -6.38
N PHE A 122 4.03 3.36 -6.59
CA PHE A 122 3.40 4.67 -6.75
C PHE A 122 3.54 5.23 -8.17
N SER A 123 4.38 4.61 -9.02
CA SER A 123 4.62 5.02 -10.41
C SER A 123 3.83 4.15 -11.37
N PHE A 124 2.64 4.60 -11.74
CA PHE A 124 1.71 3.90 -12.64
C PHE A 124 0.88 4.88 -13.47
N ASN A 125 0.26 4.38 -14.52
CA ASN A 125 -0.76 5.12 -15.28
C ASN A 125 -2.12 4.89 -14.60
N GLU A 126 -2.64 5.90 -13.91
CA GLU A 126 -3.89 5.83 -13.15
C GLU A 126 -5.09 5.51 -14.03
N GLU A 127 -5.16 6.12 -15.23
CA GLU A 127 -6.27 5.90 -16.16
C GLU A 127 -6.40 4.43 -16.57
N LYS A 128 -5.27 3.78 -16.92
CA LYS A 128 -5.24 2.35 -17.23
C LYS A 128 -5.67 1.46 -16.04
N VAL A 129 -5.28 1.84 -14.81
CA VAL A 129 -5.70 1.11 -13.60
C VAL A 129 -7.20 1.27 -13.37
N ARG A 130 -7.72 2.49 -13.50
CA ARG A 130 -9.15 2.78 -13.35
C ARG A 130 -9.98 2.03 -14.39
N GLU A 131 -9.55 2.04 -15.65
CA GLU A 131 -10.19 1.29 -16.74
C GLU A 131 -10.22 -0.21 -16.45
N ALA A 132 -9.07 -0.81 -16.09
CA ALA A 132 -8.96 -2.22 -15.80
C ALA A 132 -9.88 -2.65 -14.64
N LEU A 133 -10.00 -1.84 -13.60
CA LEU A 133 -10.80 -2.11 -12.40
C LEU A 133 -12.22 -1.52 -12.45
N ARG A 134 -12.58 -0.88 -13.56
CA ARG A 134 -13.89 -0.23 -13.76
C ARG A 134 -14.22 0.79 -12.65
N ILE A 135 -13.21 1.56 -12.22
CA ILE A 135 -13.42 2.63 -11.26
C ILE A 135 -14.06 3.81 -12.00
N PRO A 136 -15.28 4.25 -11.63
CA PRO A 136 -15.95 5.35 -12.31
C PRO A 136 -15.15 6.66 -12.23
N GLU A 137 -15.34 7.52 -13.22
CA GLU A 137 -14.74 8.85 -13.19
C GLU A 137 -15.21 9.63 -11.96
N GLY A 138 -14.29 10.28 -11.27
CA GLY A 138 -14.59 11.05 -10.06
C GLY A 138 -14.89 10.24 -8.79
N ALA A 139 -15.06 8.90 -8.89
CA ALA A 139 -15.41 8.08 -7.72
C ALA A 139 -14.25 7.90 -6.73
N ALA A 140 -13.03 7.73 -7.25
CA ALA A 140 -11.84 7.58 -6.40
C ALA A 140 -10.56 7.84 -7.20
N HIS A 141 -9.50 8.26 -6.52
CA HIS A 141 -8.13 8.21 -7.02
C HIS A 141 -7.42 6.93 -6.60
N VAL A 142 -6.62 6.37 -7.49
CA VAL A 142 -5.71 5.27 -7.14
C VAL A 142 -4.44 5.87 -6.55
N VAL A 143 -4.12 5.50 -5.29
CA VAL A 143 -2.96 6.04 -4.59
C VAL A 143 -1.74 5.14 -4.73
N ALA A 144 -1.93 3.83 -4.62
CA ALA A 144 -0.83 2.87 -4.71
C ALA A 144 -1.32 1.47 -5.07
N LEU A 145 -0.42 0.68 -5.67
CA LEU A 145 -0.61 -0.75 -5.89
C LEU A 145 0.48 -1.53 -5.13
N THR A 146 0.18 -2.75 -4.72
CA THR A 146 1.18 -3.66 -4.19
C THR A 146 0.88 -5.11 -4.53
N PRO A 147 1.89 -5.91 -4.95
CA PRO A 147 1.78 -7.35 -4.87
C PRO A 147 1.66 -7.78 -3.41
N LEU A 148 0.95 -8.86 -3.15
CA LEU A 148 0.84 -9.49 -1.84
C LEU A 148 1.03 -10.99 -1.98
N GLY A 149 1.92 -11.57 -1.18
CA GLY A 149 2.19 -13.00 -1.20
C GLY A 149 3.17 -13.44 -0.11
N VAL A 150 3.44 -14.74 -0.06
CA VAL A 150 4.50 -15.29 0.78
C VAL A 150 5.83 -15.06 0.08
N PRO A 151 6.82 -14.39 0.68
CA PRO A 151 8.12 -14.18 0.07
C PRO A 151 8.84 -15.49 -0.26
N GLU A 152 9.52 -15.58 -1.42
CA GLU A 152 10.42 -16.71 -1.73
C GLU A 152 11.67 -16.66 -0.88
N ALA A 153 12.26 -15.47 -0.78
CA ALA A 153 13.40 -15.16 0.07
C ALA A 153 13.27 -13.70 0.52
N PRO A 154 13.84 -13.34 1.67
CA PRO A 154 13.88 -11.94 2.06
C PRO A 154 14.77 -11.16 1.09
N ASP A 155 14.26 -10.04 0.59
CA ASP A 155 15.10 -9.08 -0.14
C ASP A 155 16.15 -8.47 0.81
N PRO A 156 17.33 -8.10 0.32
CA PRO A 156 18.36 -7.47 1.15
C PRO A 156 17.82 -6.20 1.81
N PRO A 157 18.26 -5.86 3.03
CA PRO A 157 17.85 -4.62 3.67
C PRO A 157 18.33 -3.41 2.86
N GLU A 158 17.44 -2.48 2.60
CA GLU A 158 17.78 -1.19 2.03
C GLU A 158 18.44 -0.29 3.09
N GLY A 159 19.35 0.58 2.63
CA GLY A 159 19.97 1.58 3.51
C GLY A 159 18.92 2.52 4.13
N ARG A 160 19.24 3.04 5.29
CA ARG A 160 18.47 4.09 5.99
C ARG A 160 19.39 5.24 6.33
N LYS A 161 18.85 6.44 6.30
CA LYS A 161 19.54 7.63 6.80
C LYS A 161 19.89 7.46 8.28
N HIS A 162 20.95 8.12 8.70
CA HIS A 162 21.28 8.21 10.12
C HIS A 162 20.21 9.04 10.84
N THR A 163 19.91 8.69 12.09
CA THR A 163 18.88 9.39 12.89
C THR A 163 19.17 10.88 13.05
N GLY A 164 20.45 11.27 13.09
CA GLY A 164 20.87 12.68 13.12
C GLY A 164 20.47 13.50 11.88
N GLU A 165 20.21 12.83 10.75
CA GLU A 165 19.69 13.50 9.54
C GLU A 165 18.17 13.70 9.58
N LEU A 166 17.50 13.09 10.54
CA LEU A 166 16.05 13.12 10.68
C LEU A 166 15.56 14.02 11.81
N LEU A 167 16.47 14.42 12.70
CA LEU A 167 16.14 15.12 13.93
C LEU A 167 16.73 16.52 13.94
N SER A 168 15.90 17.52 14.16
CA SER A 168 16.27 18.88 14.54
C SER A 168 15.50 19.28 15.79
N PHE A 169 16.11 20.09 16.65
CA PHE A 169 15.50 20.54 17.90
C PHE A 169 15.25 22.04 17.85
N ASN A 170 13.98 22.43 18.09
CA ASN A 170 13.53 23.83 18.15
C ASN A 170 13.65 24.64 16.84
N GLY A 171 14.07 24.03 15.74
CA GLY A 171 14.17 24.67 14.42
C GLY A 171 14.48 23.64 13.33
N TYR A 172 14.45 24.08 12.08
CA TYR A 172 14.83 23.27 10.93
C TYR A 172 16.32 23.54 10.64
N GLU A 173 17.17 22.55 10.83
CA GLU A 173 18.62 22.58 10.55
C GLU A 173 18.99 21.46 9.56
#